data_c0d5d6fea4009b71535a2d2491971bd4
#
_entry.id   c0d5d6fea4009b71535a2d2491971bd4
#
_cell.length_a   1.000
_cell.length_b   1.000
_cell.length_c   1.000
_cell.angle_alpha   90.00
_cell.angle_beta   90.00
_cell.angle_gamma   90.00
#
_symmetry.space_group_name_H-M   'P 1'
#
loop_
_entity.id
_entity.type
_entity.pdbx_description
1 polymer ?
#
loop_
_entity_poly.entity_id
_entity_poly.type
_entity_poly.pdbx_seq_one_letter_code
_entity_poly.pdbx_strand_id
1 'polypeptide(L)'
;MLLNKNTILPAAPAAKPVQYALKALRRDFDRVFADTAAPGGRLLLTINDTLPAEQYTLTADADTLLLSAADDLGFVYGLFEISRRFLGVQPFWFWNDQPFTVRDGEKIAAGTVVESKPYKVKYRGWFVNDETLLSHWKVERRADLPFVMAFETLLRLGGNMVIPGTGKNAVLYRQTAADMGLIITHHHAEPWGAAMFAQAYPDLEPMYSKYPEKFRALWQAGIDAQKGMRVIWN
;
A
#
# COMPACT_ATOMS: atom_id res chain seq x y z
N MET A 1 7.39 26.65 -1.08
CA MET A 1 5.94 26.46 -1.19
C MET A 1 5.28 26.25 0.17
N LEU A 2 3.96 26.41 0.28
CA LEU A 2 3.20 26.14 1.49
C LEU A 2 2.35 24.87 1.30
N LEU A 3 2.57 23.85 2.14
CA LEU A 3 1.63 22.75 2.30
C LEU A 3 0.61 23.12 3.39
N ASN A 4 -0.67 23.02 3.08
CA ASN A 4 -1.77 23.18 4.03
C ASN A 4 -3.00 22.42 3.52
N LYS A 5 -4.13 22.54 4.19
CA LYS A 5 -5.37 21.85 3.82
C LYS A 5 -5.89 22.22 2.42
N ASN A 6 -5.54 23.41 1.92
CA ASN A 6 -5.91 23.90 0.58
C ASN A 6 -4.88 23.53 -0.51
N THR A 7 -3.85 22.75 -0.19
CA THR A 7 -2.89 22.27 -1.19
C THR A 7 -3.62 21.50 -2.30
N ILE A 8 -3.37 21.93 -3.54
CA ILE A 8 -3.96 21.31 -4.72
C ILE A 8 -3.22 19.99 -4.99
N LEU A 9 -3.91 18.89 -4.79
CA LEU A 9 -3.42 17.57 -5.19
C LEU A 9 -3.74 17.30 -6.65
N PRO A 10 -2.92 16.48 -7.34
CA PRO A 10 -3.17 16.13 -8.73
C PRO A 10 -4.52 15.42 -8.87
N ALA A 11 -5.15 15.55 -10.04
CA ALA A 11 -6.32 14.75 -10.41
C ALA A 11 -5.94 13.25 -10.28
N ALA A 12 -6.92 12.44 -9.90
CA ALA A 12 -6.69 11.01 -9.68
C ALA A 12 -6.12 10.36 -10.96
N PRO A 13 -4.89 9.82 -10.94
CA PRO A 13 -4.33 9.13 -12.09
C PRO A 13 -5.09 7.83 -12.35
N ALA A 14 -4.91 7.22 -13.53
CA ALA A 14 -5.53 5.93 -13.84
C ALA A 14 -5.02 4.79 -12.95
N ALA A 15 -3.76 4.87 -12.48
CA ALA A 15 -3.11 3.85 -11.67
C ALA A 15 -3.69 3.78 -10.25
N LYS A 16 -4.29 2.66 -9.90
CA LYS A 16 -4.91 2.42 -8.59
C LYS A 16 -3.95 2.62 -7.39
N PRO A 17 -2.68 2.14 -7.42
CA PRO A 17 -1.76 2.34 -6.31
C PRO A 17 -1.58 3.82 -5.96
N VAL A 18 -1.42 4.66 -6.97
CA VAL A 18 -1.23 6.11 -6.80
C VAL A 18 -2.52 6.77 -6.27
N GLN A 19 -3.70 6.32 -6.73
CA GLN A 19 -4.98 6.79 -6.18
C GLN A 19 -5.11 6.49 -4.69
N TYR A 20 -4.73 5.28 -4.24
CA TYR A 20 -4.73 4.92 -2.82
C TYR A 20 -3.78 5.82 -2.02
N ALA A 21 -2.56 6.03 -2.52
CA ALA A 21 -1.58 6.87 -1.83
C ALA A 21 -2.00 8.36 -1.77
N LEU A 22 -2.65 8.89 -2.82
CA LEU A 22 -3.21 10.25 -2.81
C LEU A 22 -4.36 10.39 -1.80
N LYS A 23 -5.25 9.39 -1.69
CA LYS A 23 -6.31 9.38 -0.67
C LYS A 23 -5.72 9.34 0.75
N ALA A 24 -4.67 8.54 0.94
CA ALA A 24 -3.96 8.49 2.23
C ALA A 24 -3.29 9.84 2.56
N LEU A 25 -2.61 10.47 1.59
CA LEU A 25 -2.01 11.78 1.76
C LEU A 25 -3.07 12.86 2.09
N ARG A 26 -4.23 12.86 1.42
CA ARG A 26 -5.33 13.77 1.75
C ARG A 26 -5.82 13.58 3.19
N ARG A 27 -6.05 12.35 3.60
CA ARG A 27 -6.40 12.00 4.99
C ARG A 27 -5.34 12.52 5.97
N ASP A 28 -4.05 12.39 5.64
CA ASP A 28 -2.96 12.85 6.48
C ASP A 28 -2.94 14.39 6.57
N PHE A 29 -3.23 15.12 5.48
CA PHE A 29 -3.45 16.57 5.51
C PHE A 29 -4.60 16.95 6.44
N ASP A 30 -5.74 16.26 6.34
CA ASP A 30 -6.92 16.53 7.16
C ASP A 30 -6.69 16.30 8.66
N ARG A 31 -5.73 15.45 9.02
CA ARG A 31 -5.33 15.19 10.41
C ARG A 31 -4.35 16.22 10.97
N VAL A 32 -3.46 16.73 10.11
CA VAL A 32 -2.32 17.54 10.53
C VAL A 32 -2.57 19.04 10.33
N PHE A 33 -3.43 19.42 9.38
CA PHE A 33 -3.64 20.83 9.08
C PHE A 33 -5.02 21.32 9.52
N ALA A 34 -5.04 22.49 10.16
CA ALA A 34 -6.27 23.22 10.46
C ALA A 34 -6.94 23.73 9.17
N ASP A 35 -8.23 24.03 9.27
CA ASP A 35 -8.91 24.80 8.25
C ASP A 35 -8.32 26.21 8.14
N THR A 36 -8.04 26.66 6.93
CA THR A 36 -7.40 27.95 6.68
C THR A 36 -7.94 28.59 5.42
N ALA A 37 -7.96 29.93 5.39
CA ALA A 37 -8.25 30.69 4.17
C ALA A 37 -6.99 30.90 3.30
N ALA A 38 -5.81 30.58 3.81
CA ALA A 38 -4.57 30.76 3.06
C ALA A 38 -4.52 29.79 1.86
N PRO A 39 -4.07 30.24 0.68
CA PRO A 39 -3.89 29.36 -0.46
C PRO A 39 -2.75 28.37 -0.15
N GLY A 40 -2.95 27.11 -0.53
CA GLY A 40 -1.88 26.10 -0.52
C GLY A 40 -1.14 26.07 -1.85
N GLY A 41 0.05 25.47 -1.84
CA GLY A 41 0.79 25.20 -3.07
C GLY A 41 0.18 24.07 -3.89
N ARG A 42 0.91 23.59 -4.89
CA ARG A 42 0.49 22.53 -5.81
C ARG A 42 1.41 21.33 -5.69
N LEU A 43 0.85 20.13 -5.65
CA LEU A 43 1.58 18.88 -5.86
C LEU A 43 1.40 18.44 -7.31
N LEU A 44 2.49 18.21 -8.01
CA LEU A 44 2.50 17.69 -9.37
C LEU A 44 3.19 16.32 -9.40
N LEU A 45 2.70 15.45 -10.28
CA LEU A 45 3.30 14.15 -10.54
C LEU A 45 3.82 14.11 -11.98
N THR A 46 5.04 13.60 -12.18
CA THR A 46 5.60 13.39 -13.51
C THR A 46 6.38 12.08 -13.58
N ILE A 47 6.25 11.38 -14.68
CA ILE A 47 7.08 10.19 -14.96
C ILE A 47 8.51 10.67 -15.29
N ASN A 48 9.48 9.97 -14.72
CA ASN A 48 10.89 10.11 -15.04
C ASN A 48 11.50 8.72 -15.23
N ASP A 49 11.55 8.26 -16.47
CA ASP A 49 12.04 6.95 -16.89
C ASP A 49 13.56 6.79 -16.78
N THR A 50 14.28 7.87 -16.47
CA THR A 50 15.73 7.81 -16.17
C THR A 50 15.99 7.34 -14.73
N LEU A 51 14.99 7.38 -13.85
CA LEU A 51 15.12 6.85 -12.50
C LEU A 51 14.99 5.32 -12.52
N PRO A 52 15.71 4.60 -11.67
CA PRO A 52 15.47 3.18 -11.46
C PRO A 52 14.05 2.91 -10.93
N ALA A 53 13.54 1.71 -11.14
CA ALA A 53 12.24 1.28 -10.63
C ALA A 53 12.10 1.54 -9.11
N GLU A 54 10.88 1.91 -8.71
CA GLU A 54 10.50 2.21 -7.32
C GLU A 54 11.21 3.45 -6.73
N GLN A 55 11.90 4.25 -7.54
CA GLN A 55 12.56 5.46 -7.08
C GLN A 55 11.79 6.72 -7.44
N TYR A 56 12.06 7.76 -6.66
CA TYR A 56 11.44 9.07 -6.82
C TYR A 56 12.40 10.20 -6.43
N THR A 57 12.08 11.40 -6.91
CA THR A 57 12.65 12.68 -6.49
C THR A 57 11.52 13.66 -6.18
N LEU A 58 11.62 14.36 -5.05
CA LEU A 58 10.78 15.52 -4.71
C LEU A 58 11.61 16.79 -4.91
N THR A 59 11.06 17.74 -5.66
CA THR A 59 11.69 19.06 -5.85
C THR A 59 10.68 20.17 -5.56
N ALA A 60 11.00 21.06 -4.64
CA ALA A 60 10.17 22.19 -4.29
C ALA A 60 10.60 23.48 -5.01
N ASP A 61 9.65 24.20 -5.56
CA ASP A 61 9.79 25.56 -6.07
C ASP A 61 8.94 26.53 -5.23
N ALA A 62 8.74 27.75 -5.67
CA ALA A 62 8.04 28.80 -4.92
C ALA A 62 6.63 28.39 -4.47
N ASP A 63 5.85 27.74 -5.35
CA ASP A 63 4.45 27.34 -5.11
C ASP A 63 4.17 25.87 -5.43
N THR A 64 5.15 25.13 -5.92
CA THR A 64 4.98 23.77 -6.44
C THR A 64 5.92 22.79 -5.74
N LEU A 65 5.39 21.59 -5.43
CA LEU A 65 6.17 20.41 -5.10
C LEU A 65 6.01 19.40 -6.24
N LEU A 66 7.08 19.14 -6.97
CA LEU A 66 7.13 18.17 -8.05
C LEU A 66 7.61 16.84 -7.52
N LEU A 67 6.79 15.81 -7.67
CA LEU A 67 7.16 14.42 -7.43
C LEU A 67 7.39 13.74 -8.79
N SER A 68 8.65 13.42 -9.07
CA SER A 68 9.06 12.64 -10.24
C SER A 68 9.34 11.20 -9.83
N ALA A 69 8.84 10.22 -10.58
CA ALA A 69 9.04 8.81 -10.25
C ALA A 69 9.14 7.95 -11.52
N ALA A 70 9.82 6.80 -11.38
CA ALA A 70 10.00 5.85 -12.47
C ALA A 70 8.72 5.05 -12.78
N ASP A 71 7.92 4.76 -11.74
CA ASP A 71 6.77 3.89 -11.80
C ASP A 71 5.74 4.21 -10.70
N ASP A 72 4.64 3.43 -10.67
CA ASP A 72 3.58 3.61 -9.69
C ASP A 72 4.04 3.48 -8.23
N LEU A 73 4.95 2.54 -7.93
CA LEU A 73 5.48 2.38 -6.57
C LEU A 73 6.42 3.53 -6.19
N GLY A 74 7.19 4.06 -7.12
CA GLY A 74 7.97 5.28 -6.91
C GLY A 74 7.07 6.46 -6.52
N PHE A 75 5.92 6.64 -7.19
CA PHE A 75 4.93 7.65 -6.77
C PHE A 75 4.35 7.36 -5.38
N VAL A 76 3.98 6.11 -5.09
CA VAL A 76 3.44 5.71 -3.78
C VAL A 76 4.43 6.05 -2.67
N TYR A 77 5.69 5.68 -2.84
CA TYR A 77 6.73 5.96 -1.84
C TYR A 77 7.01 7.44 -1.70
N GLY A 78 7.04 8.20 -2.80
CA GLY A 78 7.21 9.65 -2.77
C GLY A 78 6.06 10.37 -2.05
N LEU A 79 4.81 9.94 -2.27
CA LEU A 79 3.64 10.48 -1.56
C LEU A 79 3.70 10.18 -0.05
N PHE A 80 4.12 8.97 0.34
CA PHE A 80 4.32 8.64 1.74
C PHE A 80 5.55 9.33 2.37
N GLU A 81 6.58 9.64 1.57
CA GLU A 81 7.68 10.48 2.04
C GLU A 81 7.22 11.91 2.34
N ILE A 82 6.31 12.48 1.54
CA ILE A 82 5.69 13.76 1.85
C ILE A 82 4.99 13.69 3.21
N SER A 83 4.18 12.65 3.45
CA SER A 83 3.51 12.44 4.75
C SER A 83 4.51 12.35 5.89
N ARG A 84 5.53 11.53 5.74
CA ARG A 84 6.55 11.32 6.79
C ARG A 84 7.36 12.57 7.08
N ARG A 85 7.91 13.18 6.03
CA ARG A 85 8.91 14.26 6.14
C ARG A 85 8.28 15.59 6.50
N PHE A 86 7.20 15.94 5.84
CA PHE A 86 6.60 17.28 5.97
C PHE A 86 5.38 17.31 6.88
N LEU A 87 4.66 16.18 7.05
CA LEU A 87 3.51 16.12 7.94
C LEU A 87 3.84 15.47 9.30
N GLY A 88 4.93 14.71 9.38
CA GLY A 88 5.30 13.98 10.60
C GLY A 88 4.50 12.70 10.81
N VAL A 89 3.75 12.23 9.80
CA VAL A 89 2.96 10.99 9.90
C VAL A 89 3.88 9.78 9.73
N GLN A 90 4.08 9.05 10.81
CA GLN A 90 4.98 7.90 10.84
C GLN A 90 4.37 6.66 10.16
N PRO A 91 5.17 5.70 9.67
CA PRO A 91 4.65 4.49 9.02
C PRO A 91 3.63 3.73 9.88
N PHE A 92 3.87 3.61 11.18
CA PHE A 92 3.01 2.89 12.14
C PHE A 92 1.98 3.78 12.84
N TRP A 93 1.66 4.97 12.29
CA TRP A 93 0.78 5.95 12.93
C TRP A 93 -0.56 5.35 13.44
N PHE A 94 -1.14 4.45 12.68
CA PHE A 94 -2.40 3.79 13.01
C PHE A 94 -2.25 2.78 14.16
N TRP A 95 -1.15 2.02 14.18
CA TRP A 95 -0.90 0.95 15.14
C TRP A 95 -0.40 1.45 16.49
N ASN A 96 0.20 2.62 16.51
CA ASN A 96 0.78 3.22 17.69
C ASN A 96 -0.07 4.37 18.25
N ASP A 97 -1.31 4.55 17.75
CA ASP A 97 -2.18 5.66 18.15
C ASP A 97 -1.44 7.01 18.14
N GLN A 98 -0.67 7.27 17.06
CA GLN A 98 0.16 8.47 16.97
C GLN A 98 -0.65 9.73 17.18
N PRO A 99 -0.32 10.58 18.18
CA PRO A 99 -0.95 11.89 18.34
C PRO A 99 -0.50 12.83 17.22
N PHE A 100 -1.42 13.66 16.73
CA PHE A 100 -1.14 14.69 15.73
C PHE A 100 -1.24 16.09 16.34
N THR A 101 -0.20 16.92 16.10
CA THR A 101 -0.28 18.33 16.42
C THR A 101 -0.84 19.07 15.21
N VAL A 102 -2.03 19.63 15.35
CA VAL A 102 -2.68 20.39 14.29
C VAL A 102 -1.98 21.76 14.15
N ARG A 103 -1.71 22.17 12.89
CA ARG A 103 -1.06 23.44 12.54
C ARG A 103 -1.63 24.01 11.24
N ASP A 104 -1.38 25.30 11.00
CA ASP A 104 -1.92 26.02 9.83
C ASP A 104 -1.31 25.58 8.51
N GLY A 105 -0.08 25.05 8.54
CA GLY A 105 0.62 24.58 7.35
C GLY A 105 2.10 24.27 7.62
N GLU A 106 2.77 23.81 6.57
CA GLU A 106 4.22 23.52 6.56
C GLU A 106 4.88 24.23 5.39
N LYS A 107 5.93 25.02 5.68
CA LYS A 107 6.71 25.73 4.66
C LYS A 107 7.85 24.87 4.18
N ILE A 108 7.90 24.62 2.88
CA ILE A 108 9.00 23.95 2.21
C ILE A 108 9.80 25.02 1.45
N ALA A 109 11.09 25.14 1.74
CA ALA A 109 11.97 26.09 1.07
C ALA A 109 12.07 25.78 -0.44
N ALA A 110 12.05 26.81 -1.27
CA ALA A 110 12.35 26.64 -2.69
C ALA A 110 13.77 26.09 -2.87
N GLY A 111 13.96 25.19 -3.83
CA GLY A 111 15.21 24.47 -4.05
C GLY A 111 15.41 23.24 -3.13
N THR A 112 14.44 22.92 -2.26
CA THR A 112 14.49 21.66 -1.52
C THR A 112 14.42 20.49 -2.49
N VAL A 113 15.37 19.56 -2.40
CA VAL A 113 15.41 18.31 -3.16
C VAL A 113 15.48 17.13 -2.19
N VAL A 114 14.63 16.13 -2.40
CA VAL A 114 14.63 14.86 -1.67
C VAL A 114 14.70 13.74 -2.68
N GLU A 115 15.75 12.95 -2.61
CA GLU A 115 15.93 11.79 -3.49
C GLU A 115 15.77 10.50 -2.70
N SER A 116 15.05 9.54 -3.27
CA SER A 116 15.01 8.18 -2.75
C SER A 116 16.37 7.50 -2.95
N LYS A 117 16.67 6.54 -2.09
CA LYS A 117 17.84 5.67 -2.27
C LYS A 117 17.42 4.35 -2.89
N PRO A 118 18.24 3.74 -3.76
CA PRO A 118 17.94 2.42 -4.31
C PRO A 118 17.85 1.38 -3.21
N TYR A 119 16.86 0.50 -3.34
CA TYR A 119 16.72 -0.63 -2.44
C TYR A 119 17.76 -1.71 -2.78
N LYS A 120 18.40 -2.26 -1.74
CA LYS A 120 19.38 -3.35 -1.90
C LYS A 120 18.73 -4.69 -2.15
N VAL A 121 17.46 -4.86 -1.76
CA VAL A 121 16.70 -6.10 -1.88
C VAL A 121 15.48 -5.87 -2.76
N LYS A 122 15.30 -6.73 -3.76
CA LYS A 122 14.22 -6.60 -4.74
C LYS A 122 12.84 -6.79 -4.11
N TYR A 123 12.66 -7.80 -3.27
CA TYR A 123 11.39 -8.12 -2.63
C TYR A 123 11.46 -7.82 -1.14
N ARG A 124 10.55 -6.98 -0.67
CA ARG A 124 10.49 -6.49 0.72
C ARG A 124 9.05 -6.60 1.17
N GLY A 125 8.79 -7.57 2.03
CA GLY A 125 7.42 -7.86 2.41
C GLY A 125 7.29 -8.49 3.77
N TRP A 126 6.05 -8.70 4.13
CA TRP A 126 5.68 -9.46 5.32
C TRP A 126 4.48 -10.37 5.07
N PHE A 127 4.25 -11.24 6.00
CA PHE A 127 3.04 -12.03 6.13
C PHE A 127 2.08 -11.31 7.10
N VAL A 128 0.89 -10.98 6.63
CA VAL A 128 -0.19 -10.54 7.52
C VAL A 128 -0.76 -11.79 8.20
N ASN A 129 -0.16 -12.14 9.34
CA ASN A 129 -0.60 -13.28 10.15
C ASN A 129 -1.84 -12.89 10.94
N ASP A 130 -2.99 -13.04 10.31
CA ASP A 130 -4.27 -12.48 10.75
C ASP A 130 -5.10 -13.38 11.64
N GLU A 131 -4.76 -14.66 11.72
CA GLU A 131 -5.60 -15.71 12.34
C GLU A 131 -5.98 -15.39 13.79
N THR A 132 -5.04 -14.85 14.56
CA THR A 132 -5.27 -14.51 15.98
C THR A 132 -5.47 -13.00 16.19
N LEU A 133 -4.72 -12.17 15.46
CA LEU A 133 -4.60 -10.74 15.78
C LEU A 133 -5.61 -9.87 15.04
N LEU A 134 -6.00 -10.20 13.81
CA LEU A 134 -6.80 -9.33 12.95
C LEU A 134 -8.19 -9.90 12.62
N SER A 135 -8.40 -11.21 12.63
CA SER A 135 -9.62 -11.86 12.11
C SER A 135 -10.92 -11.41 12.79
N HIS A 136 -10.85 -10.95 14.03
CA HIS A 136 -12.03 -10.49 14.77
C HIS A 136 -11.99 -9.00 15.10
N TRP A 137 -10.93 -8.31 14.68
CA TRP A 137 -10.79 -6.88 14.95
C TRP A 137 -11.52 -6.05 13.90
N LYS A 138 -12.36 -5.13 14.36
CA LYS A 138 -13.08 -4.16 13.53
C LYS A 138 -12.77 -2.75 14.02
N VAL A 139 -12.35 -1.89 13.11
CA VAL A 139 -12.17 -0.46 13.37
C VAL A 139 -13.26 0.29 12.63
N GLU A 140 -13.96 1.21 13.31
CA GLU A 140 -15.08 1.96 12.73
C GLU A 140 -16.15 1.03 12.09
N ARG A 141 -16.40 -0.14 12.71
CA ARG A 141 -17.26 -1.23 12.19
C ARG A 141 -16.78 -1.87 10.89
N ARG A 142 -15.57 -1.57 10.43
CA ARG A 142 -14.96 -2.14 9.22
C ARG A 142 -13.98 -3.25 9.58
N ALA A 143 -14.22 -4.44 9.05
CA ALA A 143 -13.31 -5.58 9.20
C ALA A 143 -12.12 -5.54 8.23
N ASP A 144 -12.26 -4.82 7.11
CA ASP A 144 -11.21 -4.63 6.10
C ASP A 144 -10.16 -3.61 6.53
N LEU A 145 -10.51 -2.64 7.38
CA LEU A 145 -9.62 -1.53 7.70
C LEU A 145 -8.28 -1.96 8.31
N PRO A 146 -8.20 -2.92 9.26
CA PRO A 146 -6.92 -3.41 9.77
C PRO A 146 -6.01 -3.97 8.66
N PHE A 147 -6.56 -4.69 7.68
CA PHE A 147 -5.80 -5.22 6.55
C PHE A 147 -5.30 -4.11 5.62
N VAL A 148 -6.17 -3.16 5.25
CA VAL A 148 -5.78 -1.98 4.46
C VAL A 148 -4.65 -1.21 5.15
N MET A 149 -4.74 -1.03 6.47
CA MET A 149 -3.72 -0.32 7.25
C MET A 149 -2.42 -1.11 7.37
N ALA A 150 -2.48 -2.45 7.40
CA ALA A 150 -1.28 -3.29 7.32
C ALA A 150 -0.57 -3.12 5.98
N PHE A 151 -1.30 -3.11 4.87
CA PHE A 151 -0.75 -2.88 3.53
C PHE A 151 -0.20 -1.46 3.37
N GLU A 152 -0.93 -0.45 3.87
CA GLU A 152 -0.45 0.93 3.87
C GLU A 152 0.85 1.08 4.66
N THR A 153 0.93 0.50 5.85
CA THR A 153 2.14 0.55 6.67
C THR A 153 3.33 -0.08 5.96
N LEU A 154 3.12 -1.23 5.30
CA LEU A 154 4.15 -1.88 4.50
C LEU A 154 4.67 -0.97 3.38
N LEU A 155 3.77 -0.32 2.64
CA LEU A 155 4.12 0.64 1.58
C LEU A 155 4.85 1.87 2.13
N ARG A 156 4.43 2.41 3.29
CA ARG A 156 5.11 3.52 3.98
C ARG A 156 6.55 3.18 4.40
N LEU A 157 6.83 1.89 4.62
CA LEU A 157 8.16 1.37 4.91
C LEU A 157 8.97 1.03 3.66
N GLY A 158 8.43 1.25 2.46
CA GLY A 158 9.07 0.90 1.21
C GLY A 158 8.96 -0.59 0.86
N GLY A 159 8.02 -1.31 1.47
CA GLY A 159 7.71 -2.69 1.11
C GLY A 159 6.93 -2.78 -0.19
N ASN A 160 7.06 -3.92 -0.88
CA ASN A 160 6.44 -4.14 -2.19
C ASN A 160 5.79 -5.52 -2.36
N MET A 161 5.79 -6.37 -1.32
CA MET A 161 5.28 -7.75 -1.42
C MET A 161 4.55 -8.13 -0.13
N VAL A 162 3.48 -8.92 -0.25
CA VAL A 162 2.70 -9.34 0.92
C VAL A 162 2.08 -10.73 0.75
N ILE A 163 2.01 -11.48 1.84
CA ILE A 163 1.02 -12.53 2.04
C ILE A 163 -0.17 -11.84 2.72
N PRO A 164 -1.34 -11.68 2.05
CA PRO A 164 -2.38 -10.74 2.48
C PRO A 164 -3.28 -11.26 3.61
N GLY A 165 -2.95 -12.37 4.20
CA GLY A 165 -3.69 -13.06 5.25
C GLY A 165 -3.69 -14.56 5.02
N THR A 166 -4.52 -15.30 5.77
CA THR A 166 -4.69 -16.75 5.65
C THR A 166 -6.12 -17.13 5.27
N GLY A 167 -6.28 -18.23 4.55
CA GLY A 167 -7.55 -18.82 4.20
C GLY A 167 -8.51 -17.83 3.55
N LYS A 168 -9.66 -17.67 4.15
CA LYS A 168 -10.71 -16.76 3.66
C LYS A 168 -10.24 -15.32 3.55
N ASN A 169 -9.42 -14.85 4.49
CA ASN A 169 -8.94 -13.47 4.49
C ASN A 169 -7.93 -13.21 3.37
N ALA A 170 -7.06 -14.19 3.06
CA ALA A 170 -6.18 -14.10 1.90
C ALA A 170 -6.98 -13.88 0.61
N VAL A 171 -8.07 -14.63 0.42
CA VAL A 171 -8.95 -14.48 -0.75
C VAL A 171 -9.64 -13.11 -0.78
N LEU A 172 -10.15 -12.64 0.37
CA LEU A 172 -10.89 -11.37 0.47
C LEU A 172 -10.01 -10.14 0.21
N TYR A 173 -8.75 -10.14 0.71
CA TYR A 173 -7.95 -8.93 0.74
C TYR A 173 -6.82 -8.88 -0.28
N ARG A 174 -6.51 -9.99 -0.99
CA ARG A 174 -5.45 -10.00 -2.01
C ARG A 174 -5.68 -8.98 -3.14
N GLN A 175 -6.93 -8.79 -3.58
CA GLN A 175 -7.23 -7.79 -4.60
C GLN A 175 -6.96 -6.38 -4.11
N THR A 176 -7.32 -6.07 -2.87
CA THR A 176 -7.01 -4.78 -2.26
C THR A 176 -5.50 -4.55 -2.17
N ALA A 177 -4.73 -5.55 -1.73
CA ALA A 177 -3.28 -5.46 -1.68
C ALA A 177 -2.67 -5.24 -3.08
N ALA A 178 -3.15 -5.97 -4.09
CA ALA A 178 -2.73 -5.80 -5.49
C ALA A 178 -3.09 -4.42 -6.04
N ASP A 179 -4.30 -3.92 -5.76
CA ASP A 179 -4.75 -2.58 -6.16
C ASP A 179 -3.95 -1.46 -5.48
N MET A 180 -3.40 -1.71 -4.30
CA MET A 180 -2.47 -0.81 -3.61
C MET A 180 -1.03 -0.90 -4.15
N GLY A 181 -0.75 -1.82 -5.09
CA GLY A 181 0.54 -1.95 -5.77
C GLY A 181 1.46 -3.03 -5.20
N LEU A 182 0.99 -3.83 -4.23
CA LEU A 182 1.77 -4.91 -3.67
C LEU A 182 1.82 -6.14 -4.59
N ILE A 183 2.95 -6.82 -4.60
CA ILE A 183 3.11 -8.13 -5.20
C ILE A 183 2.53 -9.16 -4.23
N ILE A 184 1.67 -10.03 -4.73
CA ILE A 184 1.03 -11.07 -3.94
C ILE A 184 1.92 -12.31 -3.89
N THR A 185 2.06 -12.89 -2.70
CA THR A 185 2.58 -14.25 -2.51
C THR A 185 1.70 -14.97 -1.49
N HIS A 186 1.96 -16.25 -1.20
CA HIS A 186 0.97 -17.08 -0.53
C HIS A 186 1.51 -17.70 0.75
N HIS A 187 0.59 -18.06 1.62
CA HIS A 187 0.89 -18.87 2.78
C HIS A 187 1.25 -20.31 2.36
N HIS A 188 2.18 -20.95 3.06
CA HIS A 188 2.69 -22.28 2.69
C HIS A 188 1.61 -23.38 2.63
N ALA A 189 0.50 -23.21 3.36
CA ALA A 189 -0.65 -24.13 3.32
C ALA A 189 -1.62 -23.85 2.16
N GLU A 190 -1.39 -22.81 1.39
CA GLU A 190 -2.26 -22.31 0.31
C GLU A 190 -1.45 -22.13 -0.99
N PRO A 191 -0.84 -23.23 -1.50
CA PRO A 191 0.01 -23.14 -2.67
C PRO A 191 -0.74 -22.50 -3.84
N TRP A 192 -0.10 -21.55 -4.52
CA TRP A 192 -0.67 -20.76 -5.63
C TRP A 192 -1.94 -19.99 -5.25
N GLY A 193 -2.16 -19.71 -3.95
CA GLY A 193 -3.35 -19.03 -3.44
C GLY A 193 -4.63 -19.87 -3.53
N ALA A 194 -4.49 -21.19 -3.59
CA ALA A 194 -5.60 -22.12 -3.55
C ALA A 194 -6.24 -22.22 -2.16
N ALA A 195 -7.51 -22.51 -2.10
CA ALA A 195 -8.15 -22.88 -0.84
C ALA A 195 -7.52 -24.17 -0.28
N MET A 196 -7.38 -24.25 1.04
CA MET A 196 -6.90 -25.45 1.69
C MET A 196 -7.85 -26.63 1.44
N PHE A 197 -7.30 -27.79 1.09
CA PHE A 197 -8.09 -28.98 0.71
C PHE A 197 -9.11 -29.37 1.79
N ALA A 198 -8.68 -29.39 3.07
CA ALA A 198 -9.56 -29.76 4.18
C ALA A 198 -10.71 -28.76 4.41
N GLN A 199 -10.54 -27.49 4.01
CA GLN A 199 -11.63 -26.50 4.06
C GLN A 199 -12.61 -26.66 2.89
N ALA A 200 -12.09 -27.00 1.70
CA ALA A 200 -12.91 -27.19 0.51
C ALA A 200 -13.66 -28.53 0.52
N TYR A 201 -13.07 -29.55 1.14
CA TYR A 201 -13.59 -30.92 1.19
C TYR A 201 -13.46 -31.51 2.61
N PRO A 202 -14.27 -31.04 3.57
CA PRO A 202 -14.10 -31.40 5.00
C PRO A 202 -14.28 -32.90 5.31
N ASP A 203 -15.02 -33.60 4.46
CA ASP A 203 -15.31 -35.05 4.63
C ASP A 203 -14.25 -35.93 3.95
N LEU A 204 -13.23 -35.36 3.33
CA LEU A 204 -12.20 -36.11 2.60
C LEU A 204 -10.84 -35.96 3.27
N GLU A 205 -10.09 -37.07 3.31
CA GLU A 205 -8.69 -37.03 3.73
C GLU A 205 -7.84 -36.22 2.75
N PRO A 206 -7.04 -35.21 3.19
CA PRO A 206 -6.26 -34.37 2.29
C PRO A 206 -5.04 -35.10 1.73
N MET A 207 -5.27 -36.03 0.83
CA MET A 207 -4.25 -36.88 0.23
C MET A 207 -4.26 -36.76 -1.30
N TYR A 208 -3.21 -36.20 -1.86
CA TYR A 208 -3.08 -35.97 -3.31
C TYR A 208 -3.19 -37.27 -4.12
N SER A 209 -2.58 -38.37 -3.65
CA SER A 209 -2.64 -39.66 -4.34
C SER A 209 -4.04 -40.25 -4.48
N LYS A 210 -4.99 -39.85 -3.59
CA LYS A 210 -6.39 -40.28 -3.64
C LYS A 210 -7.27 -39.35 -4.50
N TYR A 211 -6.94 -38.05 -4.51
CA TYR A 211 -7.81 -37.03 -5.12
C TYR A 211 -7.03 -36.01 -5.97
N PRO A 212 -6.16 -36.44 -6.91
CA PRO A 212 -5.28 -35.54 -7.64
C PRO A 212 -6.04 -34.48 -8.45
N GLU A 213 -7.21 -34.83 -9.02
CA GLU A 213 -8.02 -33.89 -9.80
C GLU A 213 -8.65 -32.80 -8.93
N LYS A 214 -9.01 -33.09 -7.67
CA LYS A 214 -9.55 -32.10 -6.74
C LYS A 214 -8.47 -31.09 -6.34
N PHE A 215 -7.25 -31.57 -6.06
CA PHE A 215 -6.12 -30.66 -5.77
C PHE A 215 -5.79 -29.76 -6.98
N ARG A 216 -5.70 -30.34 -8.19
CA ARG A 216 -5.45 -29.58 -9.42
C ARG A 216 -6.53 -28.54 -9.68
N ALA A 217 -7.81 -28.87 -9.43
CA ALA A 217 -8.91 -27.93 -9.57
C ALA A 217 -8.80 -26.75 -8.59
N LEU A 218 -8.43 -26.99 -7.32
CA LEU A 218 -8.19 -25.95 -6.34
C LEU A 218 -7.01 -25.05 -6.74
N TRP A 219 -5.91 -25.64 -7.18
CA TRP A 219 -4.73 -24.89 -7.64
C TRP A 219 -5.07 -24.03 -8.87
N GLN A 220 -5.74 -24.60 -9.86
CA GLN A 220 -6.15 -23.86 -11.05
C GLN A 220 -7.09 -22.69 -10.69
N ALA A 221 -8.06 -22.93 -9.79
CA ALA A 221 -8.95 -21.87 -9.33
C ALA A 221 -8.19 -20.74 -8.61
N GLY A 222 -7.18 -21.09 -7.80
CA GLY A 222 -6.29 -20.12 -7.15
C GLY A 222 -5.54 -19.27 -8.16
N ILE A 223 -4.95 -19.89 -9.18
CA ILE A 223 -4.23 -19.21 -10.27
C ILE A 223 -5.18 -18.30 -11.06
N ASP A 224 -6.33 -18.84 -11.49
CA ASP A 224 -7.29 -18.09 -12.31
C ASP A 224 -7.85 -16.86 -11.61
N ALA A 225 -8.06 -16.93 -10.30
CA ALA A 225 -8.56 -15.82 -9.49
C ALA A 225 -7.53 -14.68 -9.31
N GLN A 226 -6.30 -14.87 -9.74
CA GLN A 226 -5.22 -13.87 -9.61
C GLN A 226 -4.72 -13.34 -10.97
N LYS A 227 -5.45 -13.62 -12.04
CA LYS A 227 -5.15 -13.07 -13.37
C LYS A 227 -5.12 -11.53 -13.32
N GLY A 228 -4.05 -10.95 -13.86
CA GLY A 228 -3.82 -9.51 -13.86
C GLY A 228 -3.15 -8.95 -12.60
N MET A 229 -2.94 -9.74 -11.56
CA MET A 229 -2.14 -9.35 -10.40
C MET A 229 -0.65 -9.64 -10.65
N ARG A 230 0.23 -8.91 -9.96
CA ARG A 230 1.64 -9.28 -9.86
C ARG A 230 1.77 -10.33 -8.75
N VAL A 231 2.19 -11.53 -9.11
CA VAL A 231 2.24 -12.67 -8.18
C VAL A 231 3.61 -13.32 -8.19
N ILE A 232 4.11 -13.68 -7.02
CA ILE A 232 5.19 -14.64 -6.84
C ILE A 232 4.55 -15.95 -6.43
N TRP A 233 4.64 -16.92 -7.31
CA TRP A 233 4.04 -18.24 -7.13
C TRP A 233 4.91 -19.12 -6.23
N ASN A 234 4.34 -19.70 -5.20
CA ASN A 234 4.96 -20.64 -4.25
C ASN A 234 3.99 -21.76 -3.86
#